data_285c109f6e06c98d7477ac8bb2693d44
#
_entry.id   285c109f6e06c98d7477ac8bb2693d44
#
_cell.length_a   1.000
_cell.length_b   1.000
_cell.length_c   1.000
_cell.angle_alpha   90.00
_cell.angle_beta   90.00
_cell.angle_gamma   90.00
#
_symmetry.space_group_name_H-M   'P 1'
#
loop_
_entity.id
_entity.type
_entity.pdbx_description
1 polymer ?
#
loop_
_entity_poly.entity_id
_entity_poly.type
_entity_poly.pdbx_seq_one_letter_code
_entity_poly.pdbx_strand_id
1 'polypeptide(L)'
;MSERQLRARVTQEVAEVIATRRVGAYQHLTLVAPGVAELARPGQFVALAVGGETSGTLLRRSFSIHKVSPSGTYGGTVEIVVSAVGTGTRWIVERAPHDTIDVVGPLGKAFPLPTDPVACVLVGGGYGSAPLFWLAGELRERGCHVEMVLGAASEDRLFGVVEARRSCDGVTVTTDDGSAGQKGWVSDPLPGIIERTGAGVVYGCGPMGMLESITRVAQAHDAVAQVAVEESMACGVGVCMTCVMPVVGSDGRTRMVRSCVEGPVFRGDRVRWDAFDGGHARVPDDAVGAPKVGGH
;
A
#
# COMPACT_ATOMS: atom_id res chain seq x y z
N MET A 1 -14.82 17.68 -15.51
CA MET A 1 -15.46 16.74 -14.56
C MET A 1 -15.10 17.19 -13.15
N SER A 2 -16.10 17.41 -12.27
CA SER A 2 -15.81 17.85 -10.89
C SER A 2 -15.20 16.71 -10.08
N GLU A 3 -14.37 17.03 -9.06
CA GLU A 3 -13.80 16.04 -8.11
C GLU A 3 -14.86 15.10 -7.50
N ARG A 4 -16.11 15.54 -7.42
CA ARG A 4 -17.24 14.72 -6.95
C ARG A 4 -17.65 13.62 -7.94
N GLN A 5 -17.39 13.78 -9.23
CA GLN A 5 -17.68 12.79 -10.28
C GLN A 5 -16.58 11.73 -10.42
N LEU A 6 -15.34 12.03 -9.95
CA LEU A 6 -14.23 11.10 -9.90
C LEU A 6 -14.31 10.13 -8.67
N ARG A 7 -15.22 10.37 -7.73
CA ARG A 7 -15.29 9.65 -6.44
C ARG A 7 -15.94 8.27 -6.47
N ALA A 8 -16.43 7.75 -7.60
CA ALA A 8 -17.23 6.53 -7.56
C ALA A 8 -17.25 5.73 -8.89
N ARG A 9 -16.11 5.35 -9.40
CA ARG A 9 -16.11 4.24 -10.35
C ARG A 9 -15.29 3.10 -9.79
N VAL A 10 -15.94 2.32 -8.93
CA VAL A 10 -15.51 0.97 -8.59
C VAL A 10 -16.16 0.04 -9.61
N THR A 11 -15.39 -0.82 -10.21
CA THR A 11 -15.89 -1.86 -11.11
C THR A 11 -15.84 -3.22 -10.42
N GLN A 12 -16.73 -4.12 -10.82
CA GLN A 12 -16.62 -5.54 -10.52
C GLN A 12 -16.57 -6.28 -11.85
N GLU A 13 -15.56 -7.09 -12.03
CA GLU A 13 -15.35 -7.83 -13.27
C GLU A 13 -14.71 -9.20 -13.00
N VAL A 14 -14.94 -10.14 -13.88
CA VAL A 14 -14.26 -11.44 -13.86
C VAL A 14 -12.97 -11.29 -14.66
N ALA A 15 -11.85 -11.26 -13.96
CA ALA A 15 -10.53 -11.07 -14.54
C ALA A 15 -9.90 -12.41 -14.89
N GLU A 16 -9.32 -12.52 -16.08
CA GLU A 16 -8.51 -13.67 -16.48
C GLU A 16 -7.06 -13.49 -16.00
N VAL A 17 -6.48 -14.51 -15.43
CA VAL A 17 -5.05 -14.59 -15.13
C VAL A 17 -4.30 -14.86 -16.43
N ILE A 18 -3.45 -13.94 -16.88
CA ILE A 18 -2.66 -14.13 -18.12
C ILE A 18 -1.21 -14.50 -17.87
N ALA A 19 -0.69 -14.17 -16.70
CA ALA A 19 0.66 -14.55 -16.30
C ALA A 19 0.78 -14.71 -14.79
N THR A 20 1.60 -15.67 -14.39
CA THR A 20 2.05 -15.84 -13.01
C THR A 20 3.56 -16.04 -12.98
N ARG A 21 4.23 -15.42 -12.01
CA ARG A 21 5.68 -15.53 -11.87
C ARG A 21 6.07 -15.52 -10.38
N ARG A 22 6.91 -16.45 -9.98
CA ARG A 22 7.50 -16.44 -8.65
C ARG A 22 8.66 -15.44 -8.60
N VAL A 23 8.68 -14.59 -7.56
CA VAL A 23 9.74 -13.60 -7.30
C VAL A 23 10.13 -13.71 -5.82
N GLY A 24 11.22 -14.40 -5.54
CA GLY A 24 11.63 -14.71 -4.15
C GLY A 24 10.55 -15.49 -3.40
N ALA A 25 10.13 -14.99 -2.27
CA ALA A 25 9.06 -15.57 -1.43
C ALA A 25 7.64 -15.28 -1.95
N TYR A 26 7.48 -14.51 -3.03
CA TYR A 26 6.18 -13.97 -3.48
C TYR A 26 5.76 -14.49 -4.84
N GLN A 27 4.45 -14.46 -5.09
CA GLN A 27 3.87 -14.72 -6.40
C GLN A 27 3.37 -13.42 -7.02
N HIS A 28 3.79 -13.13 -8.23
CA HIS A 28 3.34 -12.02 -9.04
C HIS A 28 2.29 -12.53 -10.03
N LEU A 29 1.12 -11.90 -10.07
CA LEU A 29 0.03 -12.24 -10.97
C LEU A 29 -0.31 -11.03 -11.84
N THR A 30 -0.60 -11.30 -13.12
CA THR A 30 -1.13 -10.31 -14.07
C THR A 30 -2.55 -10.72 -14.45
N LEU A 31 -3.50 -9.85 -14.23
CA LEU A 31 -4.93 -10.04 -14.43
C LEU A 31 -5.43 -9.13 -15.55
N VAL A 32 -6.26 -9.63 -16.46
CA VAL A 32 -6.99 -8.81 -17.43
C VAL A 32 -8.19 -8.22 -16.71
N ALA A 33 -8.12 -6.94 -16.40
CA ALA A 33 -9.15 -6.20 -15.67
C ALA A 33 -9.22 -4.74 -16.20
N PRO A 34 -9.76 -4.55 -17.42
CA PRO A 34 -9.70 -3.27 -18.12
C PRO A 34 -10.42 -2.14 -17.37
N GLY A 35 -11.57 -2.42 -16.75
CA GLY A 35 -12.31 -1.43 -15.98
C GLY A 35 -11.56 -0.95 -14.74
N VAL A 36 -10.84 -1.85 -14.06
CA VAL A 36 -9.97 -1.48 -12.93
C VAL A 36 -8.75 -0.73 -13.44
N ALA A 37 -8.09 -1.23 -14.51
CA ALA A 37 -6.85 -0.65 -15.02
C ALA A 37 -7.02 0.80 -15.52
N GLU A 38 -8.17 1.13 -16.13
CA GLU A 38 -8.50 2.48 -16.60
C GLU A 38 -8.61 3.50 -15.46
N LEU A 39 -9.11 3.06 -14.31
CA LEU A 39 -9.49 3.95 -13.20
C LEU A 39 -8.47 3.99 -12.07
N ALA A 40 -7.62 2.98 -11.97
CA ALA A 40 -6.69 2.82 -10.85
C ALA A 40 -5.59 3.89 -10.84
N ARG A 41 -5.11 4.16 -9.62
CA ARG A 41 -4.00 5.07 -9.33
C ARG A 41 -3.06 4.45 -8.28
N PRO A 42 -1.77 4.84 -8.23
CA PRO A 42 -0.83 4.33 -7.23
C PRO A 42 -1.32 4.47 -5.79
N GLY A 43 -1.20 3.42 -5.00
CA GLY A 43 -1.65 3.36 -3.61
C GLY A 43 -3.06 2.80 -3.41
N GLN A 44 -3.82 2.60 -4.48
CA GLN A 44 -5.11 1.90 -4.42
C GLN A 44 -4.93 0.38 -4.43
N PHE A 45 -6.00 -0.34 -4.13
CA PHE A 45 -6.02 -1.79 -4.02
C PHE A 45 -7.20 -2.42 -4.76
N VAL A 46 -7.16 -3.73 -4.92
CA VAL A 46 -8.27 -4.56 -5.42
C VAL A 46 -8.67 -5.59 -4.38
N ALA A 47 -9.93 -6.00 -4.39
CA ALA A 47 -10.46 -7.07 -3.55
C ALA A 47 -10.84 -8.27 -4.43
N LEU A 48 -10.15 -9.40 -4.24
CA LEU A 48 -10.30 -10.62 -5.01
C LEU A 48 -11.18 -11.65 -4.29
N ALA A 49 -12.16 -12.23 -4.98
CA ALA A 49 -12.87 -13.39 -4.47
C ALA A 49 -11.93 -14.61 -4.48
N VAL A 50 -12.03 -15.45 -3.48
CA VAL A 50 -11.15 -16.62 -3.31
C VAL A 50 -11.93 -17.89 -2.99
N GLY A 51 -11.38 -19.04 -3.38
CA GLY A 51 -11.90 -20.35 -3.04
C GLY A 51 -12.90 -20.95 -4.04
N GLY A 52 -13.31 -20.23 -5.09
CA GLY A 52 -14.27 -20.71 -6.09
C GLY A 52 -15.72 -20.82 -5.59
N GLU A 53 -16.62 -21.27 -6.45
CA GLU A 53 -18.09 -21.28 -6.22
C GLU A 53 -18.55 -22.16 -5.04
N THR A 54 -17.84 -23.22 -4.75
CA THR A 54 -18.20 -24.18 -3.68
C THR A 54 -17.47 -23.94 -2.36
N SER A 55 -16.71 -22.85 -2.28
CA SER A 55 -15.88 -22.55 -1.10
C SER A 55 -16.68 -21.92 0.03
N GLY A 56 -16.37 -22.30 1.27
CA GLY A 56 -16.80 -21.58 2.47
C GLY A 56 -16.04 -20.29 2.73
N THR A 57 -15.12 -19.88 1.86
CA THR A 57 -14.33 -18.64 2.01
C THR A 57 -15.11 -17.44 1.48
N LEU A 58 -15.91 -16.83 2.35
CA LEU A 58 -16.85 -15.78 1.97
C LEU A 58 -16.18 -14.41 1.75
N LEU A 59 -15.08 -14.14 2.45
CA LEU A 59 -14.43 -12.84 2.41
C LEU A 59 -13.42 -12.74 1.27
N ARG A 60 -13.45 -11.61 0.56
CA ARG A 60 -12.42 -11.26 -0.43
C ARG A 60 -11.06 -11.02 0.24
N ARG A 61 -10.02 -11.01 -0.54
CA ARG A 61 -8.66 -10.63 -0.12
C ARG A 61 -8.25 -9.36 -0.84
N SER A 62 -7.80 -8.38 -0.05
CA SER A 62 -7.35 -7.08 -0.56
C SER A 62 -5.87 -7.14 -0.90
N PHE A 63 -5.51 -6.62 -2.07
CA PHE A 63 -4.13 -6.52 -2.55
C PHE A 63 -3.87 -5.14 -3.13
N SER A 64 -2.78 -4.53 -2.72
CA SER A 64 -2.30 -3.31 -3.35
C SER A 64 -2.04 -3.56 -4.84
N ILE A 65 -2.44 -2.62 -5.67
CA ILE A 65 -2.13 -2.64 -7.09
C ILE A 65 -0.65 -2.33 -7.25
N HIS A 66 0.11 -3.29 -7.81
CA HIS A 66 1.53 -3.11 -8.09
C HIS A 66 1.73 -2.23 -9.31
N LYS A 67 1.01 -2.52 -10.38
CA LYS A 67 1.08 -1.80 -11.65
C LYS A 67 -0.20 -1.98 -12.45
N VAL A 68 -0.47 -1.05 -13.35
CA VAL A 68 -1.49 -1.21 -14.40
C VAL A 68 -0.90 -0.93 -15.76
N SER A 69 -1.49 -1.58 -16.78
CA SER A 69 -1.32 -1.19 -18.18
C SER A 69 -2.73 -0.97 -18.74
N PRO A 70 -3.16 0.29 -18.93
CA PRO A 70 -4.55 0.59 -19.32
C PRO A 70 -4.87 0.20 -20.76
N SER A 71 -3.85 -0.08 -21.57
CA SER A 71 -3.99 -0.50 -22.97
C SER A 71 -2.99 -1.60 -23.31
N GLY A 72 -3.29 -2.40 -24.34
CA GLY A 72 -2.43 -3.49 -24.80
C GLY A 72 -3.24 -4.57 -25.52
N THR A 73 -2.59 -5.67 -25.91
CA THR A 73 -3.20 -6.78 -26.66
C THR A 73 -4.41 -7.39 -25.95
N TYR A 74 -4.42 -7.38 -24.62
CA TYR A 74 -5.51 -7.93 -23.79
C TYR A 74 -6.49 -6.85 -23.27
N GLY A 75 -6.39 -5.59 -23.71
CA GLY A 75 -7.06 -4.46 -23.08
C GLY A 75 -6.28 -3.99 -21.84
N GLY A 76 -6.96 -3.65 -20.75
CA GLY A 76 -6.31 -3.21 -19.50
C GLY A 76 -5.89 -4.38 -18.60
N THR A 77 -4.70 -4.30 -18.02
CA THR A 77 -4.20 -5.30 -17.06
C THR A 77 -3.84 -4.68 -15.70
N VAL A 78 -4.01 -5.48 -14.68
CA VAL A 78 -3.65 -5.16 -13.29
C VAL A 78 -2.67 -6.19 -12.77
N GLU A 79 -1.60 -5.74 -12.14
CA GLU A 79 -0.58 -6.60 -11.54
C GLU A 79 -0.66 -6.51 -10.02
N ILE A 80 -0.56 -7.65 -9.36
CA ILE A 80 -0.53 -7.77 -7.89
C ILE A 80 0.61 -8.68 -7.44
N VAL A 81 1.05 -8.46 -6.20
CA VAL A 81 2.06 -9.29 -5.54
C VAL A 81 1.44 -9.96 -4.32
N VAL A 82 1.57 -11.26 -4.21
CA VAL A 82 0.89 -12.09 -3.20
C VAL A 82 1.90 -12.89 -2.39
N SER A 83 1.77 -12.82 -1.06
CA SER A 83 2.43 -13.72 -0.12
C SER A 83 1.44 -14.79 0.34
N ALA A 84 1.83 -16.06 0.25
CA ALA A 84 0.95 -17.20 0.59
C ALA A 84 0.92 -17.47 2.11
N VAL A 85 0.27 -16.58 2.86
CA VAL A 85 0.24 -16.64 4.34
C VAL A 85 -0.98 -17.37 4.92
N GLY A 86 -2.06 -17.52 4.16
CA GLY A 86 -3.31 -18.11 4.62
C GLY A 86 -4.05 -18.87 3.51
N THR A 87 -5.18 -19.50 3.83
CA THR A 87 -5.97 -20.32 2.87
C THR A 87 -6.34 -19.55 1.60
N GLY A 88 -6.85 -18.31 1.73
CA GLY A 88 -7.24 -17.51 0.56
C GLY A 88 -6.06 -17.09 -0.30
N THR A 89 -4.93 -16.67 0.31
CA THR A 89 -3.73 -16.29 -0.45
C THR A 89 -3.04 -17.51 -1.06
N ARG A 90 -3.09 -18.70 -0.43
CA ARG A 90 -2.66 -19.95 -1.04
C ARG A 90 -3.48 -20.29 -2.28
N TRP A 91 -4.79 -20.16 -2.20
CA TRP A 91 -5.66 -20.37 -3.37
C TRP A 91 -5.30 -19.44 -4.54
N ILE A 92 -4.97 -18.15 -4.27
CA ILE A 92 -4.59 -17.20 -5.32
C ILE A 92 -3.26 -17.59 -5.98
N VAL A 93 -2.23 -17.93 -5.21
CA VAL A 93 -0.90 -18.26 -5.77
C VAL A 93 -0.89 -19.58 -6.57
N GLU A 94 -1.92 -20.40 -6.43
CA GLU A 94 -2.14 -21.63 -7.21
C GLU A 94 -2.84 -21.36 -8.56
N ARG A 95 -3.26 -20.13 -8.83
CA ARG A 95 -3.90 -19.79 -10.10
C ARG A 95 -2.90 -19.86 -11.25
N ALA A 96 -3.35 -20.43 -12.35
CA ALA A 96 -2.62 -20.58 -13.60
C ALA A 96 -3.16 -19.64 -14.68
N PRO A 97 -2.43 -19.39 -15.76
CA PRO A 97 -2.97 -18.71 -16.93
C PRO A 97 -4.27 -19.36 -17.40
N HIS A 98 -5.25 -18.53 -17.78
CA HIS A 98 -6.63 -18.84 -18.13
C HIS A 98 -7.57 -19.13 -16.96
N ASP A 99 -7.10 -19.21 -15.72
CA ASP A 99 -7.99 -19.17 -14.56
C ASP A 99 -8.67 -17.80 -14.45
N THR A 100 -9.86 -17.76 -13.86
CA THR A 100 -10.61 -16.53 -13.64
C THR A 100 -10.75 -16.22 -12.16
N ILE A 101 -10.73 -14.92 -11.83
CA ILE A 101 -10.92 -14.39 -10.48
C ILE A 101 -11.90 -13.23 -10.55
N ASP A 102 -12.92 -13.22 -9.70
CA ASP A 102 -13.80 -12.05 -9.56
C ASP A 102 -13.07 -10.96 -8.77
N VAL A 103 -12.94 -9.78 -9.39
CA VAL A 103 -12.17 -8.62 -8.90
C VAL A 103 -13.11 -7.45 -8.69
N VAL A 104 -12.98 -6.77 -7.54
CA VAL A 104 -13.62 -5.47 -7.26
C VAL A 104 -12.52 -4.43 -7.09
N GLY A 105 -12.59 -3.35 -7.83
CA GLY A 105 -11.62 -2.25 -7.75
C GLY A 105 -11.81 -1.16 -8.80
N PRO A 106 -10.94 -0.14 -8.80
CA PRO A 106 -9.95 0.16 -7.75
C PRO A 106 -10.65 0.64 -6.48
N LEU A 107 -10.08 0.30 -5.32
CA LEU A 107 -10.60 0.64 -4.00
C LEU A 107 -9.63 1.55 -3.25
N GLY A 108 -10.15 2.32 -2.30
CA GLY A 108 -9.36 3.21 -1.46
C GLY A 108 -8.88 4.48 -2.16
N LYS A 109 -8.09 5.27 -1.42
CA LYS A 109 -7.49 6.51 -1.89
C LYS A 109 -6.06 6.29 -2.38
N ALA A 110 -5.73 6.95 -3.49
CA ALA A 110 -4.39 6.95 -4.07
C ALA A 110 -3.40 7.81 -3.25
N PHE A 111 -2.12 7.59 -3.47
CA PHE A 111 -1.09 8.52 -3.01
C PHE A 111 -1.30 9.91 -3.65
N PRO A 112 -1.28 10.99 -2.85
CA PRO A 112 -1.26 12.34 -3.39
C PRO A 112 0.08 12.57 -4.08
N LEU A 113 0.03 13.08 -5.30
CA LEU A 113 1.23 13.44 -6.06
C LEU A 113 1.52 14.93 -5.88
N PRO A 114 2.80 15.35 -5.81
CA PRO A 114 3.15 16.75 -5.72
C PRO A 114 2.75 17.52 -6.97
N THR A 115 2.40 18.78 -6.80
CA THR A 115 2.04 19.69 -7.90
C THR A 115 3.28 20.09 -8.70
N ASP A 116 4.36 20.39 -7.99
CA ASP A 116 5.64 20.79 -8.56
C ASP A 116 6.68 19.68 -8.37
N PRO A 117 7.72 19.60 -9.23
CA PRO A 117 8.81 18.66 -9.05
C PRO A 117 9.54 18.88 -7.72
N VAL A 118 9.61 17.82 -6.91
CA VAL A 118 10.32 17.82 -5.62
C VAL A 118 11.11 16.52 -5.47
N ALA A 119 12.06 16.50 -4.55
CA ALA A 119 12.70 15.24 -4.18
C ALA A 119 11.77 14.42 -3.28
N CYS A 120 11.64 13.13 -3.58
CA CYS A 120 10.80 12.17 -2.89
C CYS A 120 11.61 10.95 -2.45
N VAL A 121 11.32 10.43 -1.27
CA VAL A 121 11.84 9.13 -0.82
C VAL A 121 10.71 8.14 -0.68
N LEU A 122 10.83 6.98 -1.34
CA LEU A 122 9.88 5.88 -1.25
C LEU A 122 10.45 4.81 -0.32
N VAL A 123 9.70 4.38 0.67
CA VAL A 123 10.15 3.42 1.68
C VAL A 123 9.25 2.20 1.70
N GLY A 124 9.77 1.04 1.30
CA GLY A 124 9.03 -0.21 1.19
C GLY A 124 9.52 -1.30 2.12
N GLY A 125 8.59 -1.94 2.83
CA GLY A 125 8.85 -3.10 3.70
C GLY A 125 8.38 -4.41 3.08
N GLY A 126 9.32 -5.30 2.70
CA GLY A 126 8.98 -6.56 2.05
C GLY A 126 8.13 -6.39 0.79
N TYR A 127 7.07 -7.20 0.64
CA TYR A 127 6.14 -7.07 -0.50
C TYR A 127 5.23 -5.83 -0.41
N GLY A 128 5.18 -5.13 0.72
CA GLY A 128 4.54 -3.83 0.85
C GLY A 128 5.16 -2.76 -0.06
N SER A 129 6.39 -2.97 -0.56
CA SER A 129 7.00 -2.12 -1.58
C SER A 129 6.27 -2.16 -2.94
N ALA A 130 5.45 -3.18 -3.21
CA ALA A 130 4.83 -3.41 -4.51
C ALA A 130 4.13 -2.19 -5.15
N PRO A 131 3.29 -1.40 -4.46
CA PRO A 131 2.63 -0.23 -5.06
C PRO A 131 3.58 0.96 -5.28
N LEU A 132 4.78 0.96 -4.68
CA LEU A 132 5.72 2.08 -4.77
C LEU A 132 6.45 2.15 -6.12
N PHE A 133 6.55 1.04 -6.84
CA PHE A 133 7.20 1.03 -8.16
C PHE A 133 6.40 1.81 -9.20
N TRP A 134 5.08 1.62 -9.22
CA TRP A 134 4.20 2.43 -10.06
C TRP A 134 4.23 3.90 -9.66
N LEU A 135 4.19 4.18 -8.35
CA LEU A 135 4.33 5.54 -7.83
C LEU A 135 5.65 6.19 -8.25
N ALA A 136 6.76 5.44 -8.22
CA ALA A 136 8.06 5.94 -8.67
C ALA A 136 8.03 6.39 -10.13
N GLY A 137 7.40 5.61 -11.02
CA GLY A 137 7.20 5.98 -12.41
C GLY A 137 6.43 7.29 -12.57
N GLU A 138 5.27 7.42 -11.91
CA GLU A 138 4.43 8.62 -11.93
C GLU A 138 5.15 9.87 -11.39
N LEU A 139 5.96 9.72 -10.35
CA LEU A 139 6.75 10.82 -9.79
C LEU A 139 7.85 11.26 -10.75
N ARG A 140 8.55 10.31 -11.38
CA ARG A 140 9.61 10.63 -12.35
C ARG A 140 9.06 11.28 -13.63
N GLU A 141 7.91 10.83 -14.12
CA GLU A 141 7.21 11.48 -15.25
C GLU A 141 6.85 12.94 -14.94
N ARG A 142 6.67 13.28 -13.66
CA ARG A 142 6.47 14.66 -13.18
C ARG A 142 7.77 15.44 -12.96
N GLY A 143 8.92 14.85 -13.23
CA GLY A 143 10.23 15.48 -13.04
C GLY A 143 10.73 15.45 -11.60
N CYS A 144 10.15 14.65 -10.71
CA CYS A 144 10.63 14.49 -9.34
C CYS A 144 11.93 13.68 -9.31
N HIS A 145 12.83 14.03 -8.40
CA HIS A 145 13.93 13.17 -8.00
C HIS A 145 13.42 12.09 -7.05
N VAL A 146 13.67 10.82 -7.34
CA VAL A 146 13.09 9.69 -6.61
C VAL A 146 14.18 8.77 -6.07
N GLU A 147 14.28 8.70 -4.74
CA GLU A 147 15.08 7.69 -4.04
C GLU A 147 14.17 6.61 -3.46
N MET A 148 14.67 5.37 -3.41
CA MET A 148 13.91 4.26 -2.83
C MET A 148 14.74 3.52 -1.77
N VAL A 149 14.13 3.30 -0.61
CA VAL A 149 14.64 2.45 0.46
C VAL A 149 13.80 1.18 0.51
N LEU A 150 14.43 0.03 0.29
CA LEU A 150 13.79 -1.28 0.37
C LEU A 150 14.36 -2.05 1.55
N GLY A 151 13.48 -2.52 2.43
CA GLY A 151 13.87 -3.33 3.57
C GLY A 151 13.04 -4.58 3.72
N ALA A 152 13.62 -5.57 4.39
CA ALA A 152 12.96 -6.81 4.77
C ALA A 152 13.69 -7.45 5.96
N ALA A 153 13.07 -8.46 6.57
CA ALA A 153 13.73 -9.22 7.63
C ALA A 153 15.01 -9.93 7.14
N SER A 154 15.01 -10.38 5.87
CA SER A 154 16.12 -11.12 5.24
C SER A 154 16.11 -10.93 3.71
N GLU A 155 17.21 -11.32 3.04
CA GLU A 155 17.38 -11.19 1.58
C GLU A 155 16.26 -11.88 0.79
N ASP A 156 15.84 -13.08 1.19
CA ASP A 156 14.77 -13.84 0.51
C ASP A 156 13.40 -13.17 0.56
N ARG A 157 13.21 -12.22 1.49
CA ARG A 157 11.99 -11.41 1.65
C ARG A 157 12.08 -10.03 1.02
N LEU A 158 13.20 -9.67 0.43
CA LEU A 158 13.31 -8.45 -0.36
C LEU A 158 12.49 -8.57 -1.65
N PHE A 159 11.80 -7.50 -2.00
CA PHE A 159 11.02 -7.43 -3.24
C PHE A 159 11.46 -6.26 -4.12
N GLY A 160 11.65 -6.51 -5.41
CA GLY A 160 11.77 -5.47 -6.43
C GLY A 160 13.09 -4.70 -6.48
N VAL A 161 14.19 -5.15 -5.85
CA VAL A 161 15.48 -4.43 -5.83
C VAL A 161 15.99 -4.11 -7.25
N VAL A 162 15.88 -5.05 -8.20
CA VAL A 162 16.30 -4.84 -9.58
C VAL A 162 15.41 -3.81 -10.29
N GLU A 163 14.11 -3.84 -10.03
CA GLU A 163 13.14 -2.90 -10.58
C GLU A 163 13.37 -1.49 -10.03
N ALA A 164 13.60 -1.37 -8.71
CA ALA A 164 13.94 -0.10 -8.08
C ALA A 164 15.17 0.56 -8.73
N ARG A 165 16.25 -0.20 -8.95
CA ARG A 165 17.47 0.30 -9.60
C ARG A 165 17.26 0.80 -11.02
N ARG A 166 16.18 0.37 -11.69
CA ARG A 166 15.84 0.82 -13.06
C ARG A 166 14.90 2.03 -13.06
N SER A 167 14.10 2.17 -12.01
CA SER A 167 13.01 3.16 -11.93
C SER A 167 13.29 4.34 -10.98
N CYS A 168 14.34 4.28 -10.15
CA CYS A 168 14.68 5.32 -9.19
C CYS A 168 16.08 5.88 -9.45
N ASP A 169 16.32 7.10 -8.96
CA ASP A 169 17.62 7.80 -9.09
C ASP A 169 18.64 7.27 -8.08
N GLY A 170 18.17 6.75 -6.94
CA GLY A 170 19.00 6.05 -5.96
C GLY A 170 18.22 4.95 -5.25
N VAL A 171 18.92 3.89 -4.83
CA VAL A 171 18.33 2.76 -4.11
C VAL A 171 19.21 2.35 -2.94
N THR A 172 18.61 2.33 -1.76
CA THR A 172 19.21 1.79 -0.55
C THR A 172 18.48 0.51 -0.14
N VAL A 173 19.23 -0.52 0.23
CA VAL A 173 18.68 -1.81 0.69
C VAL A 173 19.10 -2.05 2.12
N THR A 174 18.15 -2.45 2.97
CA THR A 174 18.41 -2.87 4.36
C THR A 174 17.82 -4.24 4.63
N THR A 175 18.46 -5.03 5.50
CA THR A 175 17.86 -6.25 6.06
C THR A 175 18.12 -6.31 7.56
N ASP A 176 17.11 -6.76 8.31
CA ASP A 176 17.21 -6.83 9.78
C ASP A 176 18.34 -7.74 10.22
N ASP A 177 18.56 -8.86 9.52
CA ASP A 177 19.61 -9.85 9.78
C ASP A 177 20.98 -9.50 9.16
N GLY A 178 21.03 -8.55 8.21
CA GLY A 178 22.25 -8.17 7.49
C GLY A 178 22.60 -9.10 6.32
N SER A 179 21.68 -9.95 5.87
CA SER A 179 21.90 -10.88 4.75
C SER A 179 22.06 -10.17 3.39
N ALA A 180 21.51 -8.94 3.23
CA ALA A 180 21.72 -8.10 2.07
C ALA A 180 21.69 -6.60 2.41
N GLY A 181 22.48 -5.79 1.72
CA GLY A 181 22.54 -4.35 1.93
C GLY A 181 23.10 -3.96 3.31
N GLN A 182 22.54 -2.93 3.90
CA GLN A 182 22.89 -2.49 5.26
C GLN A 182 22.10 -3.32 6.29
N LYS A 183 22.76 -3.75 7.36
CA LYS A 183 22.06 -4.36 8.49
C LYS A 183 21.32 -3.27 9.27
N GLY A 184 20.01 -3.45 9.47
CA GLY A 184 19.18 -2.52 10.21
C GLY A 184 17.82 -2.29 9.53
N TRP A 185 17.10 -1.29 10.00
CA TRP A 185 15.76 -0.96 9.55
C TRP A 185 15.77 0.08 8.42
N VAL A 186 14.69 0.13 7.65
CA VAL A 186 14.53 1.13 6.57
C VAL A 186 14.56 2.57 7.04
N SER A 187 14.25 2.82 8.32
CA SER A 187 14.33 4.14 8.94
C SER A 187 15.77 4.61 9.21
N ASP A 188 16.74 3.70 9.29
CA ASP A 188 18.11 4.05 9.68
C ASP A 188 18.82 4.91 8.63
N PRO A 189 18.78 4.60 7.32
CA PRO A 189 19.40 5.44 6.28
C PRO A 189 18.56 6.69 5.94
N LEU A 190 17.29 6.76 6.35
CA LEU A 190 16.35 7.77 5.90
C LEU A 190 16.76 9.23 6.25
N PRO A 191 17.27 9.55 7.46
CA PRO A 191 17.77 10.90 7.79
C PRO A 191 18.78 11.41 6.78
N GLY A 192 19.84 10.64 6.53
CA GLY A 192 20.91 11.03 5.62
C GLY A 192 20.45 11.14 4.16
N ILE A 193 19.43 10.36 3.76
CA ILE A 193 18.84 10.46 2.42
C ILE A 193 18.03 11.77 2.30
N ILE A 194 17.18 12.07 3.27
CA ILE A 194 16.38 13.32 3.27
C ILE A 194 17.31 14.54 3.25
N GLU A 195 18.32 14.58 4.12
CA GLU A 195 19.28 15.69 4.18
C GLU A 195 20.04 15.89 2.86
N ARG A 196 20.54 14.80 2.27
CA ARG A 196 21.31 14.84 1.01
C ARG A 196 20.48 15.28 -0.18
N THR A 197 19.21 14.83 -0.25
CA THR A 197 18.34 15.07 -1.40
C THR A 197 17.45 16.31 -1.25
N GLY A 198 17.27 16.80 -0.02
CA GLY A 198 16.28 17.82 0.28
C GLY A 198 14.85 17.32 0.10
N ALA A 199 14.60 16.01 0.35
CA ALA A 199 13.30 15.42 0.09
C ALA A 199 12.20 16.02 0.95
N GLY A 200 11.18 16.59 0.31
CA GLY A 200 10.01 17.17 0.98
C GLY A 200 8.90 16.16 1.25
N VAL A 201 8.94 14.99 0.60
CA VAL A 201 7.90 13.96 0.75
C VAL A 201 8.53 12.57 0.92
N VAL A 202 8.05 11.85 1.93
CA VAL A 202 8.36 10.43 2.17
C VAL A 202 7.10 9.61 1.94
N TYR A 203 7.13 8.69 0.99
CA TYR A 203 6.05 7.74 0.74
C TYR A 203 6.39 6.39 1.35
N GLY A 204 5.48 5.80 2.11
CA GLY A 204 5.71 4.53 2.78
C GLY A 204 4.62 3.50 2.51
N CYS A 205 5.03 2.22 2.35
CA CYS A 205 4.10 1.08 2.35
C CYS A 205 4.77 -0.13 2.97
N GLY A 206 4.13 -0.73 3.97
CA GLY A 206 4.64 -1.86 4.74
C GLY A 206 4.07 -1.93 6.15
N PRO A 207 4.69 -2.70 7.06
CA PRO A 207 4.20 -2.90 8.42
C PRO A 207 3.98 -1.61 9.21
N MET A 208 2.94 -1.58 10.05
CA MET A 208 2.53 -0.39 10.80
C MET A 208 3.67 0.25 11.63
N GLY A 209 4.48 -0.55 12.31
CA GLY A 209 5.64 -0.05 13.08
C GLY A 209 6.72 0.61 12.19
N MET A 210 6.91 0.10 10.97
CA MET A 210 7.76 0.74 9.98
C MET A 210 7.19 2.10 9.57
N LEU A 211 5.89 2.18 9.27
CA LEU A 211 5.21 3.41 8.86
C LEU A 211 5.25 4.47 9.96
N GLU A 212 5.11 4.08 11.22
CA GLU A 212 5.30 4.96 12.37
C GLU A 212 6.72 5.50 12.42
N SER A 213 7.73 4.62 12.30
CA SER A 213 9.15 4.99 12.36
C SER A 213 9.51 6.00 11.26
N ILE A 214 9.16 5.71 10.00
CA ILE A 214 9.46 6.63 8.88
C ILE A 214 8.70 7.95 9.00
N THR A 215 7.49 7.94 9.58
CA THR A 215 6.74 9.17 9.85
C THR A 215 7.46 10.06 10.85
N ARG A 216 7.97 9.48 11.94
CA ARG A 216 8.75 10.22 12.95
C ARG A 216 10.02 10.82 12.36
N VAL A 217 10.74 10.04 11.53
CA VAL A 217 11.93 10.54 10.85
C VAL A 217 11.58 11.69 9.89
N ALA A 218 10.55 11.51 9.06
CA ALA A 218 10.11 12.55 8.12
C ALA A 218 9.77 13.87 8.85
N GLN A 219 9.00 13.79 9.95
CA GLN A 219 8.65 14.97 10.76
C GLN A 219 9.87 15.65 11.38
N ALA A 220 10.87 14.89 11.83
CA ALA A 220 12.09 15.43 12.40
C ALA A 220 12.96 16.17 11.37
N HIS A 221 12.72 15.95 10.07
CA HIS A 221 13.44 16.58 8.95
C HIS A 221 12.53 17.45 8.06
N ASP A 222 11.42 17.97 8.60
CA ASP A 222 10.46 18.85 7.92
C ASP A 222 9.87 18.26 6.61
N ALA A 223 9.88 16.93 6.45
CA ALA A 223 9.27 16.24 5.33
C ALA A 223 7.87 15.72 5.67
N VAL A 224 7.02 15.63 4.66
CA VAL A 224 5.65 15.08 4.79
C VAL A 224 5.66 13.58 4.53
N ALA A 225 5.25 12.78 5.51
CA ALA A 225 5.03 11.34 5.29
C ALA A 225 3.63 11.08 4.71
N GLN A 226 3.56 10.29 3.64
CA GLN A 226 2.35 9.72 3.05
C GLN A 226 2.44 8.19 3.16
N VAL A 227 1.60 7.57 3.97
CA VAL A 227 1.73 6.16 4.32
C VAL A 227 0.51 5.36 3.89
N ALA A 228 0.74 4.25 3.19
CA ALA A 228 -0.30 3.26 2.88
C ALA A 228 -0.32 2.20 3.98
N VAL A 229 -1.36 2.24 4.82
CA VAL A 229 -1.48 1.38 6.00
C VAL A 229 -1.93 -0.03 5.64
N GLU A 230 -1.45 -1.01 6.39
CA GLU A 230 -1.82 -2.42 6.31
C GLU A 230 -2.78 -2.79 7.45
N GLU A 231 -4.05 -2.38 7.33
CA GLU A 231 -5.10 -2.80 8.25
C GLU A 231 -5.85 -4.04 7.75
N SER A 232 -6.36 -4.84 8.68
CA SER A 232 -7.18 -6.00 8.34
C SER A 232 -8.46 -5.60 7.62
N MET A 233 -8.58 -5.94 6.35
CA MET A 233 -9.75 -5.63 5.53
C MET A 233 -10.57 -6.89 5.25
N ALA A 234 -11.82 -6.93 5.74
CA ALA A 234 -12.74 -8.01 5.44
C ALA A 234 -13.56 -7.74 4.18
N CYS A 235 -14.27 -6.61 4.07
CA CYS A 235 -15.07 -6.30 2.89
C CYS A 235 -14.35 -5.44 1.84
N GLY A 236 -13.41 -4.59 2.23
CA GLY A 236 -12.71 -3.64 1.34
C GLY A 236 -13.56 -2.45 0.86
N VAL A 237 -14.86 -2.43 1.14
CA VAL A 237 -15.84 -1.47 0.58
C VAL A 237 -16.53 -0.60 1.66
N GLY A 238 -16.03 -0.64 2.88
CA GLY A 238 -16.49 0.25 3.96
C GLY A 238 -17.76 -0.17 4.70
N VAL A 239 -18.22 -1.41 4.60
CA VAL A 239 -19.45 -1.88 5.22
C VAL A 239 -19.22 -2.55 6.58
N CYS A 240 -18.18 -3.39 6.71
CA CYS A 240 -17.99 -4.27 7.86
C CYS A 240 -17.33 -3.63 9.07
N MET A 241 -16.74 -2.44 8.95
CA MET A 241 -16.03 -1.70 10.01
C MET A 241 -14.80 -2.43 10.60
N THR A 242 -14.29 -3.48 9.96
CA THR A 242 -13.13 -4.25 10.45
C THR A 242 -11.82 -3.45 10.38
N CYS A 243 -11.68 -2.59 9.37
CA CYS A 243 -10.46 -1.84 9.07
C CYS A 243 -10.44 -0.42 9.70
N VAL A 244 -11.14 -0.22 10.82
CA VAL A 244 -11.18 1.10 11.47
C VAL A 244 -9.89 1.38 12.23
N MET A 245 -9.41 2.61 12.09
CA MET A 245 -8.21 3.09 12.78
C MET A 245 -8.36 4.56 13.21
N PRO A 246 -7.65 5.00 14.24
CA PRO A 246 -7.74 6.35 14.75
C PRO A 246 -6.91 7.33 13.92
N VAL A 247 -7.57 8.39 13.44
CA VAL A 247 -6.95 9.44 12.61
C VAL A 247 -7.41 10.82 13.09
N VAL A 248 -6.48 11.76 13.15
CA VAL A 248 -6.77 13.16 13.48
C VAL A 248 -7.28 13.87 12.23
N GLY A 249 -8.50 14.39 12.29
CA GLY A 249 -9.11 15.18 11.23
C GLY A 249 -8.48 16.56 11.05
N SER A 250 -8.89 17.29 10.01
CA SER A 250 -8.43 18.67 9.77
C SER A 250 -8.83 19.65 10.87
N ASP A 251 -9.87 19.31 11.64
CA ASP A 251 -10.34 20.06 12.81
C ASP A 251 -9.61 19.69 14.11
N GLY A 252 -8.54 18.89 14.03
CA GLY A 252 -7.75 18.45 15.20
C GLY A 252 -8.40 17.35 16.05
N ARG A 253 -9.59 16.84 15.68
CA ARG A 253 -10.29 15.82 16.46
C ARG A 253 -9.99 14.42 15.95
N THR A 254 -9.73 13.50 16.87
CA THR A 254 -9.54 12.08 16.54
C THR A 254 -10.86 11.42 16.19
N ARG A 255 -10.87 10.66 15.10
CA ARG A 255 -12.01 9.83 14.64
C ARG A 255 -11.52 8.44 14.28
N MET A 256 -12.39 7.44 14.53
CA MET A 256 -12.20 6.11 13.97
C MET A 256 -12.67 6.12 12.50
N VAL A 257 -11.73 5.96 11.57
CA VAL A 257 -12.01 5.98 10.12
C VAL A 257 -11.76 4.60 9.51
N ARG A 258 -12.45 4.29 8.41
CA ARG A 258 -12.27 3.03 7.68
C ARG A 258 -11.11 3.16 6.71
N SER A 259 -10.02 2.43 6.94
CA SER A 259 -8.84 2.51 6.06
C SER A 259 -9.13 2.07 4.63
N CYS A 260 -10.12 1.24 4.39
CA CYS A 260 -10.51 0.82 3.04
C CYS A 260 -11.25 1.90 2.22
N VAL A 261 -11.77 2.96 2.85
CA VAL A 261 -12.53 4.04 2.19
C VAL A 261 -11.83 5.38 2.34
N GLU A 262 -11.49 5.75 3.59
CA GLU A 262 -10.81 7.00 3.91
C GLU A 262 -9.29 6.94 3.64
N GLY A 263 -8.72 5.71 3.56
CA GLY A 263 -7.35 5.36 3.20
C GLY A 263 -7.31 4.47 1.95
N PRO A 264 -6.35 3.55 1.81
CA PRO A 264 -5.32 3.16 2.79
C PRO A 264 -4.21 4.21 2.96
N VAL A 265 -4.15 5.21 2.07
CA VAL A 265 -3.14 6.25 2.14
C VAL A 265 -3.59 7.38 3.06
N PHE A 266 -2.75 7.66 4.05
CA PHE A 266 -2.93 8.74 5.01
C PHE A 266 -1.67 9.59 5.13
N ARG A 267 -1.81 10.85 5.56
CA ARG A 267 -0.67 11.59 6.09
C ARG A 267 -0.25 10.92 7.40
N GLY A 268 1.03 10.58 7.52
CA GLY A 268 1.56 9.87 8.69
C GLY A 268 1.38 10.64 9.99
N ASP A 269 1.51 11.98 9.95
CA ASP A 269 1.30 12.88 11.09
C ASP A 269 -0.16 12.96 11.57
N ARG A 270 -1.10 12.40 10.81
CA ARG A 270 -2.51 12.33 11.19
C ARG A 270 -2.92 10.99 11.79
N VAL A 271 -2.12 9.97 11.66
CA VAL A 271 -2.37 8.66 12.27
C VAL A 271 -2.02 8.73 13.76
N ARG A 272 -2.91 8.24 14.63
CA ARG A 272 -2.70 8.15 16.07
C ARG A 272 -1.88 6.90 16.39
N TRP A 273 -0.59 6.95 16.11
CA TRP A 273 0.34 5.83 16.33
C TRP A 273 0.37 5.36 17.78
N ASP A 274 0.13 6.26 18.74
CA ASP A 274 0.01 6.00 20.17
C ASP A 274 -1.19 5.11 20.54
N ALA A 275 -2.15 4.95 19.63
CA ALA A 275 -3.35 4.14 19.83
C ALA A 275 -3.25 2.74 19.19
N PHE A 276 -2.06 2.31 18.80
CA PHE A 276 -1.81 0.94 18.33
C PHE A 276 -1.12 0.11 19.40
N ASP A 277 -1.59 -1.12 19.61
CA ASP A 277 -0.99 -2.08 20.51
C ASP A 277 -0.97 -3.46 19.85
N GLY A 278 0.22 -4.07 19.75
CA GLY A 278 0.41 -5.35 19.07
C GLY A 278 -0.06 -5.34 17.60
N GLY A 279 -0.03 -4.19 16.93
CA GLY A 279 -0.49 -4.01 15.55
C GLY A 279 -2.01 -3.82 15.41
N HIS A 280 -2.75 -3.70 16.50
CA HIS A 280 -4.19 -3.48 16.51
C HIS A 280 -4.54 -2.07 16.97
N ALA A 281 -5.43 -1.41 16.23
CA ALA A 281 -5.94 -0.09 16.61
C ALA A 281 -6.87 -0.18 17.83
N ARG A 282 -6.67 0.73 18.78
CA ARG A 282 -7.57 0.95 19.92
C ARG A 282 -8.33 2.26 19.70
N VAL A 283 -9.51 2.37 20.33
CA VAL A 283 -10.26 3.63 20.34
C VAL A 283 -9.65 4.55 21.40
N PRO A 284 -9.03 5.68 21.03
CA PRO A 284 -8.53 6.64 22.01
C PRO A 284 -9.67 7.27 22.83
N ASP A 285 -9.43 7.58 24.10
CA ASP A 285 -10.43 8.17 24.99
C ASP A 285 -10.94 9.53 24.51
N ASP A 286 -10.11 10.25 23.76
CA ASP A 286 -10.41 11.55 23.16
C ASP A 286 -11.04 11.45 21.75
N ALA A 287 -11.28 10.25 21.24
CA ALA A 287 -11.91 10.07 19.94
C ALA A 287 -13.38 10.48 19.97
N VAL A 288 -13.85 11.06 18.88
CA VAL A 288 -15.26 11.43 18.71
C VAL A 288 -16.14 10.17 18.81
N GLY A 289 -17.05 10.15 19.78
CA GLY A 289 -17.94 9.01 20.03
C GLY A 289 -17.33 7.89 20.86
N ALA A 290 -16.12 8.09 21.42
CA ALA A 290 -15.55 7.14 22.37
C ALA A 290 -16.46 6.97 23.58
N PRO A 291 -16.63 5.74 24.14
CA PRO A 291 -17.37 5.53 25.38
C PRO A 291 -16.67 6.33 26.50
N LYS A 292 -17.46 7.10 27.25
CA LYS A 292 -16.91 7.75 28.45
C LYS A 292 -16.59 6.68 29.49
N VAL A 293 -15.30 6.49 29.77
CA VAL A 293 -14.87 5.62 30.86
C VAL A 293 -15.25 6.31 32.19
N GLY A 294 -16.20 5.75 32.90
CA GLY A 294 -16.59 6.21 34.24
C GLY A 294 -17.89 6.97 34.29
N GLY A 295 -18.98 6.27 34.55
CA GLY A 295 -20.30 6.77 34.83
C GLY A 295 -21.21 5.60 35.21
N HIS A 296 -20.94 4.95 36.33
CA HIS A 296 -21.91 4.15 37.06
C HIS A 296 -22.44 4.98 38.19
#